data_85d278a2270227f74906c0f763218b3d
#
_entry.id   85d278a2270227f74906c0f763218b3d
#
_cell.length_a   1.000
_cell.length_b   1.000
_cell.length_c   1.000
_cell.angle_alpha   90.00
_cell.angle_beta   90.00
_cell.angle_gamma   90.00
#
_symmetry.space_group_name_H-M   'P 1'
#
loop_
_entity.id
_entity.type
_entity.pdbx_description
1 polymer ?
#
loop_
_entity_poly.entity_id
_entity_poly.type
_entity_poly.pdbx_seq_one_letter_code
_entity_poly.pdbx_strand_id
1 'polypeptide(L)'
;MAVPSRQNNPVLFRLFTVLSYLLVFFSLASNVSSLPTAPAASIVFPEARYWKRVDPVVVTSEDGANVTVIDPSTNQEIPQGSATDGGGVDFSVTAIVWLAFVFAVGAPIALAGIRLWRATTGASIGLALTVCVWVAFVNSISAGGLSDLVITVISLSAFALGFMIGVFSIGRMAGILLLGVLGGFSIGVRLILLRPGLLIPRYVANWFGLAVFMIIGLGAILYRQRFGLVSSCAAVGSFLVALGIDLILNKQSGMAAGLRFLFDRNSSHFLEVVHQGYHPPVITQILLGVSIGAIPILAFAQHKIFSAPFRPLSTVTDSDSASLVEEAVALNDDKVVEKSNDTRTATPGSESLLSSRFSSS
;
A
#
# COMPACT_ATOMS: atom_id res chain seq x y z
N MET A 1 26.33 -17.61 39.60
CA MET A 1 26.21 -17.81 38.14
C MET A 1 25.02 -17.03 37.66
N ALA A 2 25.26 -15.87 37.00
CA ALA A 2 24.20 -15.04 36.48
C ALA A 2 23.87 -15.52 35.04
N VAL A 3 22.62 -15.89 34.81
CA VAL A 3 22.11 -16.24 33.47
C VAL A 3 22.04 -14.97 32.67
N PRO A 4 22.70 -14.89 31.47
CA PRO A 4 22.62 -13.70 30.66
C PRO A 4 21.17 -13.56 30.14
N SER A 5 20.52 -12.43 30.46
CA SER A 5 19.22 -12.08 29.95
C SER A 5 19.34 -11.91 28.42
N ARG A 6 18.62 -12.75 27.69
CA ARG A 6 18.51 -12.70 26.23
C ARG A 6 17.81 -11.39 25.85
N GLN A 7 18.58 -10.34 25.60
CA GLN A 7 18.08 -9.11 25.01
C GLN A 7 17.47 -9.47 23.64
N ASN A 8 16.17 -9.65 23.61
CA ASN A 8 15.44 -9.76 22.36
C ASN A 8 15.61 -8.40 21.61
N ASN A 9 16.40 -8.42 20.57
CA ASN A 9 16.69 -7.23 19.76
C ASN A 9 15.36 -6.79 19.09
N PRO A 10 14.71 -5.71 19.55
CA PRO A 10 13.39 -5.32 19.08
C PRO A 10 13.39 -5.02 17.57
N VAL A 11 14.55 -4.68 17.01
CA VAL A 11 14.76 -4.44 15.58
C VAL A 11 14.60 -5.74 14.78
N LEU A 12 15.16 -6.85 15.27
CA LEU A 12 15.07 -8.15 14.59
C LEU A 12 13.64 -8.71 14.59
N PHE A 13 12.92 -8.56 15.70
CA PHE A 13 11.53 -8.96 15.78
C PHE A 13 10.63 -8.13 14.84
N ARG A 14 10.88 -6.82 14.77
CA ARG A 14 10.18 -5.91 13.84
C ARG A 14 10.49 -6.25 12.38
N LEU A 15 11.74 -6.56 12.06
CA LEU A 15 12.15 -6.99 10.73
C LEU A 15 11.45 -8.30 10.32
N PHE A 16 11.34 -9.27 11.24
CA PHE A 16 10.69 -10.56 10.99
C PHE A 16 9.18 -10.39 10.76
N THR A 17 8.53 -9.54 11.54
CA THR A 17 7.11 -9.24 11.39
C THR A 17 6.83 -8.55 10.04
N VAL A 18 7.67 -7.60 9.65
CA VAL A 18 7.56 -6.91 8.36
C VAL A 18 7.81 -7.84 7.19
N LEU A 19 8.83 -8.70 7.30
CA LEU A 19 9.13 -9.70 6.27
C LEU A 19 7.96 -10.69 6.10
N SER A 20 7.29 -11.05 7.20
CA SER A 20 6.10 -11.89 7.17
C SER A 20 4.93 -11.20 6.46
N TYR A 21 4.69 -9.91 6.71
CA TYR A 21 3.66 -9.15 6.00
C TYR A 21 3.99 -8.95 4.52
N LEU A 22 5.26 -8.71 4.18
CA LEU A 22 5.71 -8.64 2.79
C LEU A 22 5.56 -9.99 2.08
N LEU A 23 5.89 -11.10 2.74
CA LEU A 23 5.70 -12.45 2.22
C LEU A 23 4.22 -12.77 2.00
N VAL A 24 3.34 -12.39 2.93
CA VAL A 24 1.88 -12.55 2.78
C VAL A 24 1.37 -11.67 1.64
N PHE A 25 1.84 -10.42 1.53
CA PHE A 25 1.49 -9.52 0.44
C PHE A 25 1.94 -10.06 -0.92
N PHE A 26 3.18 -10.55 -1.03
CA PHE A 26 3.71 -11.18 -2.24
C PHE A 26 3.01 -12.51 -2.56
N SER A 27 2.68 -13.31 -1.53
CA SER A 27 1.95 -14.57 -1.68
C SER A 27 0.50 -14.33 -2.13
N LEU A 28 -0.17 -13.31 -1.62
CA LEU A 28 -1.50 -12.91 -2.10
C LEU A 28 -1.44 -12.41 -3.55
N ALA A 29 -0.48 -11.57 -3.89
CA ALA A 29 -0.31 -11.07 -5.26
C ALA A 29 0.06 -12.18 -6.26
N SER A 30 0.82 -13.20 -5.84
CA SER A 30 1.19 -14.33 -6.69
C SER A 30 0.12 -15.43 -6.76
N ASN A 31 -0.69 -15.62 -5.72
CA ASN A 31 -1.75 -16.65 -5.69
C ASN A 31 -3.02 -16.23 -6.42
N VAL A 32 -3.27 -14.93 -6.62
CA VAL A 32 -4.41 -14.46 -7.39
C VAL A 32 -4.31 -14.86 -8.88
N SER A 33 -3.09 -15.12 -9.36
CA SER A 33 -2.86 -15.62 -10.74
C SER A 33 -3.25 -17.07 -10.96
N SER A 34 -3.76 -17.79 -9.95
CA SER A 34 -3.98 -19.24 -10.00
C SER A 34 -5.37 -19.71 -9.58
N LEU A 35 -6.39 -18.84 -9.61
CA LEU A 35 -7.79 -19.30 -9.43
C LEU A 35 -8.29 -19.92 -10.74
N PRO A 36 -8.40 -21.25 -10.82
CA PRO A 36 -9.01 -21.90 -11.98
C PRO A 36 -10.52 -21.71 -11.92
N THR A 37 -11.10 -21.14 -12.95
CA THR A 37 -12.53 -21.33 -13.25
C THR A 37 -12.74 -22.80 -13.61
N ALA A 38 -13.22 -23.57 -12.65
CA ALA A 38 -13.49 -24.98 -12.85
C ALA A 38 -14.85 -25.22 -13.53
N PRO A 39 -14.93 -26.18 -14.49
CA PRO A 39 -16.04 -27.07 -14.54
C PRO A 39 -15.71 -28.30 -13.67
N ALA A 40 -16.69 -28.70 -12.86
CA ALA A 40 -16.58 -29.86 -12.01
C ALA A 40 -16.36 -31.14 -12.84
N ALA A 41 -15.16 -31.71 -12.76
CA ALA A 41 -14.92 -33.11 -13.07
C ALA A 41 -13.59 -33.59 -12.51
N SER A 42 -13.67 -34.62 -11.69
CA SER A 42 -12.62 -35.57 -11.28
C SER A 42 -11.30 -35.01 -10.72
N ILE A 43 -11.19 -35.11 -9.40
CA ILE A 43 -9.98 -34.92 -8.63
C ILE A 43 -8.98 -36.05 -8.96
N VAL A 44 -8.09 -35.79 -9.90
CA VAL A 44 -6.83 -36.50 -10.04
C VAL A 44 -5.78 -35.49 -9.65
N PHE A 45 -5.10 -35.71 -8.51
CA PHE A 45 -3.94 -34.89 -8.12
C PHE A 45 -2.82 -35.10 -9.14
N PRO A 46 -2.50 -34.15 -10.01
CA PRO A 46 -1.30 -34.24 -10.83
C PRO A 46 -0.12 -33.77 -9.97
N GLU A 47 0.98 -34.50 -10.09
CA GLU A 47 2.30 -34.13 -9.61
C GLU A 47 2.56 -32.64 -9.77
N ALA A 48 3.17 -32.02 -8.77
CA ALA A 48 3.56 -30.61 -8.76
C ALA A 48 4.47 -30.31 -9.96
N ARG A 49 3.87 -30.12 -11.13
CA ARG A 49 4.58 -29.52 -12.26
C ARG A 49 4.84 -28.07 -11.90
N TYR A 50 6.10 -27.74 -11.71
CA TYR A 50 6.58 -26.38 -11.72
C TYR A 50 5.91 -25.65 -12.88
N TRP A 51 5.05 -24.69 -12.59
CA TRP A 51 4.31 -23.89 -13.56
C TRP A 51 5.29 -22.99 -14.30
N LYS A 52 5.96 -23.53 -15.29
CA LYS A 52 6.66 -22.74 -16.28
C LYS A 52 5.54 -22.15 -17.14
N ARG A 53 5.11 -20.94 -16.82
CA ARG A 53 4.18 -20.19 -17.65
C ARG A 53 4.85 -20.01 -19.00
N VAL A 54 4.38 -20.73 -19.99
CA VAL A 54 4.85 -20.56 -21.37
C VAL A 54 4.08 -19.37 -21.90
N ASP A 55 4.80 -18.34 -22.37
CA ASP A 55 4.16 -17.17 -22.93
C ASP A 55 3.32 -17.56 -24.15
N PRO A 56 2.10 -17.01 -24.30
CA PRO A 56 1.25 -17.25 -25.45
C PRO A 56 1.96 -16.89 -26.76
N VAL A 57 1.68 -17.63 -27.83
CA VAL A 57 2.25 -17.38 -29.15
C VAL A 57 1.20 -16.72 -30.03
N VAL A 58 1.60 -15.63 -30.66
CA VAL A 58 0.76 -14.93 -31.66
C VAL A 58 0.95 -15.59 -33.00
N VAL A 59 -0.14 -16.10 -33.58
CA VAL A 59 -0.18 -16.65 -34.92
C VAL A 59 -0.99 -15.73 -35.80
N THR A 60 -0.35 -15.18 -36.84
CA THR A 60 -1.01 -14.37 -37.83
C THR A 60 -1.37 -15.24 -39.02
N SER A 61 -2.61 -15.18 -39.47
CA SER A 61 -3.06 -15.89 -40.69
C SER A 61 -2.23 -15.42 -41.87
N GLU A 62 -2.06 -16.30 -42.90
CA GLU A 62 -1.31 -15.96 -44.13
C GLU A 62 -1.89 -14.74 -44.84
N ASP A 63 -3.18 -14.47 -44.68
CA ASP A 63 -3.85 -13.30 -45.25
C ASP A 63 -3.64 -12.03 -44.42
N GLY A 64 -2.95 -12.08 -43.29
CA GLY A 64 -2.71 -10.95 -42.40
C GLY A 64 -3.96 -10.38 -41.70
N ALA A 65 -5.14 -10.93 -41.97
CA ALA A 65 -6.44 -10.38 -41.53
C ALA A 65 -6.83 -10.85 -40.11
N ASN A 66 -6.37 -12.03 -39.67
CA ASN A 66 -6.72 -12.58 -38.37
C ASN A 66 -5.47 -12.87 -37.55
N VAL A 67 -5.43 -12.30 -36.35
CA VAL A 67 -4.38 -12.53 -35.36
C VAL A 67 -4.98 -13.36 -34.24
N THR A 68 -4.52 -14.58 -34.04
CA THR A 68 -4.96 -15.48 -32.98
C THR A 68 -3.85 -15.71 -31.99
N VAL A 69 -4.22 -15.83 -30.70
CA VAL A 69 -3.30 -16.13 -29.61
C VAL A 69 -3.50 -17.57 -29.20
N ILE A 70 -2.45 -18.36 -29.26
CA ILE A 70 -2.48 -19.81 -28.98
C ILE A 70 -1.65 -20.09 -27.72
N ASP A 71 -2.18 -20.91 -26.85
CA ASP A 71 -1.42 -21.51 -25.75
C ASP A 71 -0.53 -22.62 -26.32
N PRO A 72 0.82 -22.46 -26.30
CA PRO A 72 1.71 -23.45 -26.86
C PRO A 72 1.75 -24.77 -26.08
N SER A 73 1.18 -24.82 -24.88
CA SER A 73 1.12 -26.06 -24.09
C SER A 73 -0.07 -26.94 -24.45
N THR A 74 -1.19 -26.32 -24.84
CA THR A 74 -2.45 -27.01 -25.14
C THR A 74 -2.83 -26.95 -26.63
N ASN A 75 -2.16 -26.09 -27.41
CA ASN A 75 -2.53 -25.74 -28.80
C ASN A 75 -3.97 -25.21 -28.93
N GLN A 76 -4.53 -24.67 -27.84
CA GLN A 76 -5.86 -24.08 -27.86
C GLN A 76 -5.78 -22.57 -28.07
N GLU A 77 -6.75 -22.04 -28.79
CA GLU A 77 -6.92 -20.61 -28.96
C GLU A 77 -7.38 -19.97 -27.63
N ILE A 78 -6.69 -18.89 -27.24
CA ILE A 78 -7.05 -18.10 -26.07
C ILE A 78 -7.93 -16.95 -26.53
N PRO A 79 -9.22 -16.90 -26.12
CA PRO A 79 -10.11 -15.81 -26.47
C PRO A 79 -9.52 -14.47 -25.97
N GLN A 80 -9.37 -13.51 -26.88
CA GLN A 80 -8.89 -12.17 -26.52
C GLN A 80 -10.06 -11.24 -26.26
N GLY A 81 -9.98 -10.46 -25.18
CA GLY A 81 -10.99 -9.48 -24.78
C GLY A 81 -10.40 -8.08 -24.68
N SER A 82 -11.26 -7.09 -24.56
CA SER A 82 -10.85 -5.74 -24.19
C SER A 82 -10.26 -5.79 -22.80
N ALA A 83 -9.03 -5.33 -22.66
CA ALA A 83 -8.33 -5.31 -21.40
C ALA A 83 -8.85 -4.16 -20.53
N THR A 84 -10.05 -4.30 -19.96
CA THR A 84 -10.65 -3.31 -19.05
C THR A 84 -9.88 -3.28 -17.73
N ASP A 85 -9.50 -2.09 -17.28
CA ASP A 85 -8.69 -1.88 -16.08
C ASP A 85 -9.36 -0.95 -15.04
N GLY A 86 -10.59 -0.50 -15.33
CA GLY A 86 -11.30 0.47 -14.52
C GLY A 86 -10.92 1.92 -14.80
N GLY A 87 -9.89 2.18 -15.61
CA GLY A 87 -9.46 3.54 -15.96
C GLY A 87 -10.41 4.26 -16.91
N GLY A 88 -11.25 3.50 -17.61
CA GLY A 88 -12.17 4.04 -18.64
C GLY A 88 -11.46 4.51 -19.90
N VAL A 89 -12.22 5.11 -20.81
CA VAL A 89 -11.70 5.68 -22.05
C VAL A 89 -11.85 7.20 -22.00
N ASP A 90 -10.84 7.92 -22.44
CA ASP A 90 -10.81 9.39 -22.47
C ASP A 90 -11.17 10.02 -21.10
N PHE A 91 -12.14 10.94 -21.07
CA PHE A 91 -12.71 11.55 -19.87
C PHE A 91 -14.05 10.90 -19.48
N SER A 92 -14.15 9.58 -19.52
CA SER A 92 -15.29 8.86 -18.99
C SER A 92 -15.49 9.15 -17.49
N VAL A 93 -16.66 8.80 -16.96
CA VAL A 93 -16.98 8.99 -15.55
C VAL A 93 -15.94 8.31 -14.65
N THR A 94 -15.50 7.10 -15.02
CA THR A 94 -14.48 6.36 -14.30
C THR A 94 -13.12 7.06 -14.29
N ALA A 95 -12.71 7.60 -15.45
CA ALA A 95 -11.47 8.38 -15.56
C ALA A 95 -11.49 9.64 -14.68
N ILE A 96 -12.63 10.36 -14.65
CA ILE A 96 -12.81 11.56 -13.82
C ILE A 96 -12.76 11.18 -12.33
N VAL A 97 -13.37 10.06 -11.94
CA VAL A 97 -13.32 9.56 -10.56
C VAL A 97 -11.88 9.24 -10.14
N TRP A 98 -11.12 8.52 -10.98
CA TRP A 98 -9.70 8.26 -10.72
C TRP A 98 -8.88 9.55 -10.66
N LEU A 99 -9.13 10.48 -11.54
CA LEU A 99 -8.47 11.79 -11.55
C LEU A 99 -8.71 12.54 -10.24
N ALA A 100 -9.97 12.63 -9.82
CA ALA A 100 -10.34 13.26 -8.55
C ALA A 100 -9.67 12.55 -7.35
N PHE A 101 -9.67 11.22 -7.36
CA PHE A 101 -9.06 10.39 -6.33
C PHE A 101 -7.55 10.63 -6.19
N VAL A 102 -6.80 10.58 -7.29
CA VAL A 102 -5.33 10.73 -7.22
C VAL A 102 -4.91 12.12 -6.75
N PHE A 103 -5.66 13.17 -7.10
CA PHE A 103 -5.42 14.52 -6.59
C PHE A 103 -5.86 14.68 -5.13
N ALA A 104 -7.04 14.17 -4.76
CA ALA A 104 -7.56 14.26 -3.39
C ALA A 104 -6.67 13.55 -2.38
N VAL A 105 -6.04 12.44 -2.76
CA VAL A 105 -5.12 11.68 -1.90
C VAL A 105 -3.69 12.18 -2.07
N GLY A 106 -3.24 12.38 -3.30
CA GLY A 106 -1.84 12.69 -3.62
C GLY A 106 -1.39 14.06 -3.15
N ALA A 107 -2.18 15.11 -3.41
CA ALA A 107 -1.78 16.47 -3.06
C ALA A 107 -1.63 16.69 -1.53
N PRO A 108 -2.57 16.27 -0.66
CA PRO A 108 -2.38 16.37 0.79
C PRO A 108 -1.16 15.59 1.30
N ILE A 109 -0.91 14.39 0.76
CA ILE A 109 0.26 13.58 1.16
C ILE A 109 1.56 14.27 0.70
N ALA A 110 1.59 14.82 -0.53
CA ALA A 110 2.75 15.53 -1.07
C ALA A 110 3.10 16.78 -0.27
N LEU A 111 2.10 17.53 0.20
CA LEU A 111 2.31 18.83 0.82
C LEU A 111 2.38 18.77 2.36
N ALA A 112 1.55 17.95 2.99
CA ALA A 112 1.35 17.95 4.43
C ALA A 112 1.30 16.53 5.05
N GLY A 113 1.84 15.53 4.37
CA GLY A 113 1.72 14.13 4.78
C GLY A 113 2.19 13.87 6.22
N ILE A 114 3.26 14.54 6.67
CA ILE A 114 3.78 14.37 8.03
C ILE A 114 2.86 14.99 9.10
N ARG A 115 2.15 16.08 8.77
CA ARG A 115 1.20 16.74 9.69
C ARG A 115 -0.09 15.94 9.82
N LEU A 116 -0.55 15.37 8.73
CA LEU A 116 -1.78 14.58 8.64
C LEU A 116 -1.53 13.09 8.94
N TRP A 117 -0.71 12.78 9.93
CA TRP A 117 -0.19 11.44 10.18
C TRP A 117 -1.27 10.34 10.23
N ARG A 118 -2.46 10.60 10.80
CA ARG A 118 -3.58 9.64 10.81
C ARG A 118 -4.13 9.39 9.42
N ALA A 119 -4.36 10.46 8.66
CA ALA A 119 -4.84 10.35 7.29
C ALA A 119 -3.78 9.70 6.39
N THR A 120 -2.50 9.99 6.60
CA THR A 120 -1.39 9.41 5.84
C THR A 120 -1.22 7.92 6.11
N THR A 121 -1.34 7.47 7.37
CA THR A 121 -1.34 6.04 7.70
C THR A 121 -2.57 5.33 7.14
N GLY A 122 -3.74 5.97 7.20
CA GLY A 122 -4.95 5.48 6.55
C GLY A 122 -4.78 5.36 5.04
N ALA A 123 -4.29 6.41 4.40
CA ALA A 123 -4.09 6.43 2.96
C ALA A 123 -3.05 5.39 2.50
N SER A 124 -2.00 5.13 3.28
CA SER A 124 -1.01 4.10 2.90
C SER A 124 -1.59 2.69 2.90
N ILE A 125 -2.41 2.32 3.91
CA ILE A 125 -3.10 1.02 3.90
C ILE A 125 -4.15 0.99 2.78
N GLY A 126 -4.92 2.08 2.62
CA GLY A 126 -5.90 2.21 1.57
C GLY A 126 -5.29 2.03 0.17
N LEU A 127 -4.21 2.76 -0.14
CA LEU A 127 -3.51 2.65 -1.43
C LEU A 127 -2.95 1.25 -1.65
N ALA A 128 -2.35 0.62 -0.61
CA ALA A 128 -1.85 -0.74 -0.73
C ALA A 128 -2.98 -1.72 -1.08
N LEU A 129 -4.13 -1.64 -0.40
CA LEU A 129 -5.28 -2.48 -0.70
C LEU A 129 -5.86 -2.19 -2.08
N THR A 130 -5.94 -0.91 -2.48
CA THR A 130 -6.39 -0.53 -3.82
C THR A 130 -5.54 -1.18 -4.91
N VAL A 131 -4.21 -1.07 -4.80
CA VAL A 131 -3.29 -1.69 -5.77
C VAL A 131 -3.44 -3.20 -5.79
N CYS A 132 -3.53 -3.86 -4.62
CA CYS A 132 -3.70 -5.30 -4.54
C CYS A 132 -5.01 -5.76 -5.21
N VAL A 133 -6.12 -5.12 -4.88
CA VAL A 133 -7.44 -5.46 -5.41
C VAL A 133 -7.49 -5.20 -6.90
N TRP A 134 -6.98 -4.04 -7.35
CA TRP A 134 -6.91 -3.70 -8.77
C TRP A 134 -6.10 -4.72 -9.56
N VAL A 135 -4.88 -5.06 -9.10
CA VAL A 135 -4.04 -6.08 -9.74
C VAL A 135 -4.73 -7.44 -9.76
N ALA A 136 -5.40 -7.81 -8.68
CA ALA A 136 -6.16 -9.06 -8.60
C ALA A 136 -7.25 -9.12 -9.67
N PHE A 137 -8.04 -8.06 -9.81
CA PHE A 137 -9.12 -8.00 -10.79
C PHE A 137 -8.59 -8.04 -12.23
N VAL A 138 -7.63 -7.17 -12.56
CA VAL A 138 -7.07 -7.10 -13.91
C VAL A 138 -6.51 -8.46 -14.36
N ASN A 139 -5.91 -9.23 -13.46
CA ASN A 139 -5.38 -10.56 -13.77
C ASN A 139 -6.42 -11.69 -13.73
N SER A 140 -7.63 -11.45 -13.20
CA SER A 140 -8.67 -12.48 -13.04
C SER A 140 -9.82 -12.34 -14.03
N ILE A 141 -9.96 -11.19 -14.68
CA ILE A 141 -11.05 -10.93 -15.62
C ILE A 141 -10.83 -11.76 -16.88
N SER A 142 -11.87 -12.52 -17.28
CA SER A 142 -11.89 -13.28 -18.54
C SER A 142 -12.09 -12.37 -19.75
N ALA A 143 -11.97 -12.93 -20.96
CA ALA A 143 -12.19 -12.23 -22.21
C ALA A 143 -13.56 -11.52 -22.34
N GLY A 144 -14.57 -11.95 -21.55
CA GLY A 144 -15.88 -11.29 -21.52
C GLY A 144 -15.88 -9.91 -20.85
N GLY A 145 -14.79 -9.54 -20.17
CA GLY A 145 -14.61 -8.24 -19.53
C GLY A 145 -15.55 -7.98 -18.34
N LEU A 146 -15.23 -6.94 -17.58
CA LEU A 146 -16.12 -6.32 -16.60
C LEU A 146 -16.22 -4.84 -16.94
N SER A 147 -17.30 -4.17 -16.54
CA SER A 147 -17.38 -2.73 -16.76
C SER A 147 -16.34 -1.99 -15.90
N ASP A 148 -15.69 -0.99 -16.46
CA ASP A 148 -14.70 -0.15 -15.76
C ASP A 148 -15.26 0.45 -14.46
N LEU A 149 -16.56 0.78 -14.44
CA LEU A 149 -17.22 1.32 -13.27
C LEU A 149 -17.21 0.32 -12.11
N VAL A 150 -17.43 -0.97 -12.36
CA VAL A 150 -17.43 -2.01 -11.32
C VAL A 150 -16.03 -2.16 -10.73
N ILE A 151 -14.99 -2.22 -11.56
CA ILE A 151 -13.60 -2.32 -11.12
C ILE A 151 -13.23 -1.09 -10.28
N THR A 152 -13.62 0.10 -10.73
CA THR A 152 -13.38 1.36 -10.01
C THR A 152 -14.06 1.38 -8.64
N VAL A 153 -15.34 1.02 -8.57
CA VAL A 153 -16.09 0.99 -7.29
C VAL A 153 -15.46 0.00 -6.32
N ILE A 154 -15.11 -1.19 -6.77
CA ILE A 154 -14.48 -2.20 -5.90
C ILE A 154 -13.11 -1.72 -5.41
N SER A 155 -12.29 -1.15 -6.30
CA SER A 155 -10.96 -0.64 -5.95
C SER A 155 -11.03 0.52 -4.95
N LEU A 156 -11.96 1.45 -5.14
CA LEU A 156 -12.17 2.56 -4.21
C LEU A 156 -12.81 2.13 -2.88
N SER A 157 -13.65 1.10 -2.90
CA SER A 157 -14.18 0.50 -1.67
C SER A 157 -13.06 -0.15 -0.86
N ALA A 158 -12.12 -0.84 -1.52
CA ALA A 158 -10.92 -1.36 -0.88
C ALA A 158 -10.05 -0.26 -0.28
N PHE A 159 -9.91 0.89 -0.99
CA PHE A 159 -9.25 2.07 -0.42
C PHE A 159 -9.94 2.54 0.85
N ALA A 160 -11.26 2.72 0.82
CA ALA A 160 -12.03 3.20 1.96
C ALA A 160 -11.88 2.27 3.17
N LEU A 161 -11.95 0.95 2.97
CA LEU A 161 -11.74 -0.04 4.03
C LEU A 161 -10.32 0.06 4.62
N GLY A 162 -9.30 0.10 3.77
CA GLY A 162 -7.91 0.24 4.21
C GLY A 162 -7.64 1.56 4.92
N PHE A 163 -8.23 2.64 4.42
CA PHE A 163 -8.14 3.96 5.05
C PHE A 163 -8.73 3.95 6.46
N MET A 164 -9.91 3.37 6.64
CA MET A 164 -10.53 3.22 7.95
C MET A 164 -9.64 2.42 8.90
N ILE A 165 -9.12 1.26 8.47
CA ILE A 165 -8.23 0.44 9.30
C ILE A 165 -6.99 1.23 9.74
N GLY A 166 -6.40 2.02 8.84
CA GLY A 166 -5.18 2.78 9.12
C GLY A 166 -5.38 4.04 9.96
N VAL A 167 -6.59 4.61 9.98
CA VAL A 167 -6.94 5.74 10.86
C VAL A 167 -7.05 5.29 12.31
N PHE A 168 -7.53 4.06 12.54
CA PHE A 168 -7.59 3.47 13.88
C PHE A 168 -6.21 3.11 14.42
N SER A 169 -6.06 3.09 15.76
CA SER A 169 -4.78 2.83 16.43
C SER A 169 -4.16 1.47 16.07
N ILE A 170 -4.99 0.46 15.82
CA ILE A 170 -4.56 -0.90 15.44
C ILE A 170 -3.76 -0.92 14.13
N GLY A 171 -4.19 -0.16 13.10
CA GLY A 171 -3.54 -0.10 11.78
C GLY A 171 -2.33 0.82 11.70
N ARG A 172 -2.07 1.62 12.73
CA ARG A 172 -1.09 2.70 12.70
C ARG A 172 0.33 2.24 12.35
N MET A 173 0.80 1.19 13.02
CA MET A 173 2.14 0.66 12.80
C MET A 173 2.29 0.08 11.39
N ALA A 174 1.29 -0.70 10.95
CA ALA A 174 1.24 -1.25 9.60
C ALA A 174 1.21 -0.13 8.54
N GLY A 175 0.42 0.92 8.77
CA GLY A 175 0.35 2.07 7.87
C GLY A 175 1.67 2.81 7.70
N ILE A 176 2.44 3.00 8.78
CA ILE A 176 3.78 3.61 8.72
C ILE A 176 4.74 2.75 7.89
N LEU A 177 4.76 1.44 8.13
CA LEU A 177 5.64 0.53 7.39
C LEU A 177 5.25 0.44 5.91
N LEU A 178 3.95 0.32 5.64
CA LEU A 178 3.43 0.32 4.27
C LEU A 178 3.72 1.64 3.54
N LEU A 179 3.71 2.77 4.23
CA LEU A 179 4.10 4.04 3.62
C LEU A 179 5.55 4.00 3.11
N GLY A 180 6.47 3.38 3.85
CA GLY A 180 7.86 3.19 3.40
C GLY A 180 7.94 2.29 2.17
N VAL A 181 7.22 1.17 2.20
CA VAL A 181 7.12 0.25 1.06
C VAL A 181 6.56 0.96 -0.17
N LEU A 182 5.44 1.69 -0.03
CA LEU A 182 4.83 2.46 -1.12
C LEU A 182 5.72 3.61 -1.61
N GLY A 183 6.49 4.24 -0.71
CA GLY A 183 7.47 5.26 -1.08
C GLY A 183 8.55 4.68 -2.00
N GLY A 184 9.15 3.57 -1.62
CA GLY A 184 10.10 2.83 -2.46
C GLY A 184 9.46 2.33 -3.75
N PHE A 185 8.27 1.71 -3.66
CA PHE A 185 7.48 1.27 -4.80
C PHE A 185 7.26 2.39 -5.82
N SER A 186 6.82 3.56 -5.38
CA SER A 186 6.55 4.69 -6.26
C SER A 186 7.78 5.22 -6.99
N ILE A 187 8.97 5.14 -6.35
CA ILE A 187 10.25 5.48 -6.99
C ILE A 187 10.61 4.39 -8.02
N GLY A 188 10.53 3.12 -7.64
CA GLY A 188 10.84 2.00 -8.51
C GLY A 188 9.97 1.96 -9.77
N VAL A 189 8.65 2.16 -9.62
CA VAL A 189 7.71 2.23 -10.75
C VAL A 189 8.09 3.35 -11.72
N ARG A 190 8.39 4.56 -11.23
CA ARG A 190 8.80 5.67 -12.11
C ARG A 190 10.04 5.34 -12.95
N LEU A 191 11.04 4.73 -12.32
CA LEU A 191 12.27 4.35 -13.02
C LEU A 191 12.00 3.27 -14.07
N ILE A 192 11.15 2.30 -13.75
CA ILE A 192 10.79 1.22 -14.67
C ILE A 192 9.99 1.76 -15.87
N LEU A 193 9.07 2.69 -15.64
CA LEU A 193 8.22 3.28 -16.69
C LEU A 193 8.91 4.35 -17.54
N LEU A 194 10.13 4.76 -17.20
CA LEU A 194 10.84 5.80 -17.93
C LEU A 194 11.23 5.37 -19.33
N ARG A 195 11.40 4.06 -19.56
CA ARG A 195 11.86 3.50 -20.82
C ARG A 195 10.76 2.71 -21.54
N PRO A 196 10.67 2.81 -22.87
CA PRO A 196 9.81 1.94 -23.67
C PRO A 196 10.10 0.45 -23.43
N GLY A 197 9.06 -0.36 -23.28
CA GLY A 197 9.18 -1.79 -23.02
C GLY A 197 9.69 -2.15 -21.61
N LEU A 198 9.64 -1.20 -20.64
CA LEU A 198 10.20 -1.26 -19.30
C LEU A 198 11.74 -1.10 -19.25
N LEU A 199 12.28 -0.88 -18.05
CA LEU A 199 13.71 -0.61 -17.85
C LEU A 199 14.61 -1.79 -18.28
N ILE A 200 14.18 -3.00 -17.95
CA ILE A 200 14.91 -4.22 -18.26
C ILE A 200 14.04 -5.11 -19.17
N PRO A 201 14.60 -5.64 -20.29
CA PRO A 201 13.84 -6.48 -21.22
C PRO A 201 13.23 -7.72 -20.56
N ARG A 202 13.85 -8.23 -19.50
CA ARG A 202 13.33 -9.37 -18.73
C ARG A 202 12.31 -8.88 -17.70
N TYR A 203 11.07 -9.30 -17.84
CA TYR A 203 9.97 -8.92 -16.95
C TYR A 203 10.27 -9.17 -15.47
N VAL A 204 10.75 -10.37 -15.13
CA VAL A 204 11.08 -10.75 -13.74
C VAL A 204 12.15 -9.83 -13.12
N ALA A 205 13.09 -9.33 -13.91
CA ALA A 205 14.13 -8.44 -13.42
C ALA A 205 13.58 -7.06 -13.02
N ASN A 206 12.53 -6.56 -13.68
CA ASN A 206 11.86 -5.32 -13.26
C ASN A 206 11.19 -5.49 -11.89
N TRP A 207 10.55 -6.63 -11.64
CA TRP A 207 9.95 -6.94 -10.33
C TRP A 207 10.99 -7.06 -9.22
N PHE A 208 12.14 -7.67 -9.53
CA PHE A 208 13.26 -7.70 -8.59
C PHE A 208 13.76 -6.29 -8.27
N GLY A 209 13.95 -5.44 -9.29
CA GLY A 209 14.29 -4.03 -9.11
C GLY A 209 13.27 -3.28 -8.25
N LEU A 210 11.97 -3.51 -8.50
CA LEU A 210 10.89 -2.92 -7.71
C LEU A 210 10.96 -3.34 -6.24
N ALA A 211 11.17 -4.64 -5.98
CA ALA A 211 11.31 -5.17 -4.63
C ALA A 211 12.50 -4.54 -3.88
N VAL A 212 13.62 -4.32 -4.55
CA VAL A 212 14.79 -3.64 -3.96
C VAL A 212 14.43 -2.22 -3.52
N PHE A 213 13.73 -1.44 -4.35
CA PHE A 213 13.29 -0.09 -3.96
C PHE A 213 12.29 -0.12 -2.80
N MET A 214 11.37 -1.08 -2.75
CA MET A 214 10.43 -1.26 -1.63
C MET A 214 11.18 -1.54 -0.33
N ILE A 215 12.21 -2.40 -0.35
CA ILE A 215 13.05 -2.71 0.80
C ILE A 215 13.85 -1.48 1.25
N ILE A 216 14.40 -0.71 0.31
CA ILE A 216 15.10 0.55 0.62
C ILE A 216 14.17 1.56 1.29
N GLY A 217 12.96 1.75 0.76
CA GLY A 217 11.97 2.64 1.33
C GLY A 217 11.55 2.24 2.75
N LEU A 218 11.33 0.94 2.96
CA LEU A 218 11.06 0.38 4.28
C LEU A 218 12.26 0.57 5.23
N GLY A 219 13.47 0.27 4.76
CA GLY A 219 14.72 0.44 5.52
C GLY A 219 14.95 1.88 5.94
N ALA A 220 14.62 2.86 5.09
CA ALA A 220 14.71 4.27 5.42
C ALA A 220 13.83 4.66 6.62
N ILE A 221 12.59 4.10 6.71
CA ILE A 221 11.71 4.31 7.86
C ILE A 221 12.28 3.62 9.12
N LEU A 222 12.81 2.41 9.00
CA LEU A 222 13.35 1.67 10.14
C LEU A 222 14.63 2.31 10.69
N TYR A 223 15.48 2.87 9.83
CA TYR A 223 16.75 3.48 10.22
C TYR A 223 16.58 4.91 10.74
N ARG A 224 15.87 5.77 9.99
CA ARG A 224 15.58 7.17 10.36
C ARG A 224 14.11 7.47 10.11
N GLN A 225 13.26 7.13 11.05
CA GLN A 225 11.80 7.19 10.92
C GLN A 225 11.30 8.52 10.33
N ARG A 226 11.75 9.66 10.85
CA ARG A 226 11.31 10.98 10.37
C ARG A 226 11.70 11.23 8.91
N PHE A 227 12.95 10.95 8.57
CA PHE A 227 13.44 11.11 7.19
C PHE A 227 12.70 10.16 6.23
N GLY A 228 12.59 8.87 6.61
CA GLY A 228 11.88 7.88 5.83
C GLY A 228 10.41 8.25 5.59
N LEU A 229 9.71 8.76 6.61
CA LEU A 229 8.32 9.20 6.47
C LEU A 229 8.16 10.39 5.53
N VAL A 230 9.00 11.44 5.71
CA VAL A 230 8.94 12.63 4.87
C VAL A 230 9.23 12.28 3.41
N SER A 231 10.29 11.50 3.16
CA SER A 231 10.66 11.08 1.80
C SER A 231 9.61 10.17 1.17
N SER A 232 9.02 9.27 1.93
CA SER A 232 7.94 8.40 1.43
C SER A 232 6.66 9.17 1.14
N CYS A 233 6.26 10.13 2.00
CA CYS A 233 5.13 11.02 1.71
C CYS A 233 5.36 11.82 0.42
N ALA A 234 6.56 12.41 0.28
CA ALA A 234 6.93 13.15 -0.92
C ALA A 234 6.92 12.24 -2.17
N ALA A 235 7.43 11.02 -2.06
CA ALA A 235 7.49 10.08 -3.15
C ALA A 235 6.09 9.60 -3.58
N VAL A 236 5.26 9.14 -2.65
CA VAL A 236 3.89 8.67 -2.96
C VAL A 236 3.02 9.82 -3.45
N GLY A 237 3.03 10.95 -2.74
CA GLY A 237 2.19 12.09 -3.08
C GLY A 237 2.55 12.69 -4.44
N SER A 238 3.84 12.90 -4.73
CA SER A 238 4.28 13.39 -6.05
C SER A 238 3.99 12.40 -7.18
N PHE A 239 4.00 11.08 -6.90
CA PHE A 239 3.61 10.06 -7.88
C PHE A 239 2.14 10.18 -8.25
N LEU A 240 1.26 10.24 -7.25
CA LEU A 240 -0.18 10.36 -7.51
C LEU A 240 -0.51 11.66 -8.25
N VAL A 241 0.09 12.78 -7.86
CA VAL A 241 -0.10 14.06 -8.57
C VAL A 241 0.40 13.97 -10.00
N ALA A 242 1.59 13.39 -10.23
CA ALA A 242 2.12 13.21 -11.58
C ALA A 242 1.22 12.29 -12.42
N LEU A 243 0.71 11.20 -11.84
CA LEU A 243 -0.25 10.31 -12.49
C LEU A 243 -1.53 11.06 -12.88
N GLY A 244 -2.05 11.93 -12.00
CA GLY A 244 -3.21 12.76 -12.31
C GLY A 244 -2.95 13.74 -13.46
N ILE A 245 -1.79 14.40 -13.47
CA ILE A 245 -1.41 15.30 -14.57
C ILE A 245 -1.25 14.51 -15.88
N ASP A 246 -0.63 13.34 -15.83
CA ASP A 246 -0.45 12.47 -17.00
C ASP A 246 -1.79 12.00 -17.58
N LEU A 247 -2.75 11.64 -16.70
CA LEU A 247 -4.11 11.29 -17.12
C LEU A 247 -4.84 12.45 -17.84
N ILE A 248 -4.56 13.70 -17.44
CA ILE A 248 -5.12 14.86 -18.14
C ILE A 248 -4.48 15.06 -19.53
N LEU A 249 -3.15 14.92 -19.62
CA LEU A 249 -2.39 15.22 -20.82
C LEU A 249 -2.40 14.09 -21.85
N ASN A 250 -2.19 12.86 -21.37
CA ASN A 250 -2.01 11.67 -22.22
C ASN A 250 -3.16 10.66 -22.10
N LYS A 251 -4.18 10.99 -21.29
CA LYS A 251 -5.30 10.08 -21.03
C LYS A 251 -4.79 8.70 -20.56
N GLN A 252 -5.21 7.63 -21.21
CA GLN A 252 -4.82 6.25 -20.85
C GLN A 252 -3.49 5.80 -21.49
N SER A 253 -2.91 6.56 -22.44
CA SER A 253 -1.70 6.15 -23.17
C SER A 253 -0.38 6.43 -22.47
N GLY A 254 -0.40 7.13 -21.33
CA GLY A 254 0.78 7.51 -20.57
C GLY A 254 1.17 6.53 -19.46
N MET A 255 1.24 7.07 -18.22
CA MET A 255 1.60 6.28 -17.03
C MET A 255 0.60 5.17 -16.74
N ALA A 256 -0.69 5.37 -17.04
CA ALA A 256 -1.74 4.36 -16.86
C ALA A 256 -1.46 3.12 -17.73
N ALA A 257 -1.14 3.30 -19.03
CA ALA A 257 -0.74 2.20 -19.90
C ALA A 257 0.51 1.48 -19.37
N GLY A 258 1.48 2.23 -18.83
CA GLY A 258 2.69 1.65 -18.25
C GLY A 258 2.42 0.81 -17.00
N LEU A 259 1.56 1.29 -16.11
CA LEU A 259 1.13 0.52 -14.93
C LEU A 259 0.41 -0.76 -15.36
N ARG A 260 -0.48 -0.65 -16.34
CA ARG A 260 -1.17 -1.80 -16.90
C ARG A 260 -0.18 -2.80 -17.51
N PHE A 261 0.75 -2.36 -18.32
CA PHE A 261 1.81 -3.19 -18.90
C PHE A 261 2.67 -3.89 -17.84
N LEU A 262 2.90 -3.23 -16.69
CA LEU A 262 3.68 -3.79 -15.58
C LEU A 262 2.89 -4.83 -14.78
N PHE A 263 1.58 -4.63 -14.57
CA PHE A 263 0.77 -5.45 -13.66
C PHE A 263 -0.13 -6.48 -14.36
N ASP A 264 -0.63 -6.17 -15.55
CA ASP A 264 -1.51 -7.04 -16.30
C ASP A 264 -0.71 -8.12 -17.03
N ARG A 265 -0.91 -9.36 -16.61
CA ARG A 265 -0.33 -10.57 -17.22
C ARG A 265 -1.40 -11.59 -17.56
N ASN A 266 -2.61 -11.11 -17.74
CA ASN A 266 -3.72 -11.95 -18.16
C ASN A 266 -3.51 -12.39 -19.60
N SER A 267 -3.58 -13.70 -19.84
CA SER A 267 -3.46 -14.24 -21.20
C SER A 267 -4.59 -13.79 -22.13
N SER A 268 -5.76 -13.47 -21.58
CA SER A 268 -6.89 -12.91 -22.35
C SER A 268 -6.69 -11.46 -22.80
N HIS A 269 -5.69 -10.76 -22.26
CA HIS A 269 -5.34 -9.37 -22.62
C HIS A 269 -4.01 -9.29 -23.37
N PHE A 270 -3.45 -10.43 -23.77
CA PHE A 270 -2.09 -10.53 -24.31
C PHE A 270 -1.89 -9.66 -25.54
N LEU A 271 -2.84 -9.65 -26.47
CA LEU A 271 -2.77 -8.86 -27.69
C LEU A 271 -2.74 -7.36 -27.41
N GLU A 272 -3.62 -6.89 -26.55
CA GLU A 272 -3.77 -5.44 -26.29
C GLU A 272 -2.64 -4.90 -25.39
N VAL A 273 -2.20 -5.68 -24.38
CA VAL A 273 -1.24 -5.19 -23.39
C VAL A 273 0.18 -5.59 -23.76
N VAL A 274 0.42 -6.88 -24.00
CA VAL A 274 1.79 -7.40 -24.13
C VAL A 274 2.31 -7.28 -25.56
N HIS A 275 1.50 -7.61 -26.55
CA HIS A 275 1.92 -7.58 -27.96
C HIS A 275 2.08 -6.15 -28.47
N GLN A 276 1.21 -5.22 -28.11
CA GLN A 276 1.37 -3.80 -28.46
C GLN A 276 2.57 -3.17 -27.72
N GLY A 277 2.88 -3.67 -26.52
CA GLY A 277 3.98 -3.17 -25.69
C GLY A 277 3.66 -1.81 -25.07
N TYR A 278 4.62 -1.29 -24.31
CA TYR A 278 4.51 0.04 -23.69
C TYR A 278 5.45 1.04 -24.36
N HIS A 279 4.87 2.08 -24.92
CA HIS A 279 5.58 3.18 -25.60
C HIS A 279 5.17 4.52 -24.97
N PRO A 280 5.86 4.98 -23.89
CA PRO A 280 5.49 6.21 -23.21
C PRO A 280 5.64 7.43 -24.12
N PRO A 281 4.64 8.31 -24.20
CA PRO A 281 4.79 9.62 -24.80
C PRO A 281 5.93 10.41 -24.16
N VAL A 282 6.58 11.29 -24.91
CA VAL A 282 7.69 12.12 -24.39
C VAL A 282 7.25 12.94 -23.18
N ILE A 283 6.01 13.43 -23.19
CA ILE A 283 5.42 14.17 -22.07
C ILE A 283 5.40 13.32 -20.79
N THR A 284 5.00 12.05 -20.89
CA THR A 284 5.02 11.11 -19.75
C THR A 284 6.44 10.92 -19.20
N GLN A 285 7.44 10.79 -20.08
CA GLN A 285 8.84 10.63 -19.66
C GLN A 285 9.34 11.87 -18.90
N ILE A 286 9.04 13.08 -19.43
CA ILE A 286 9.36 14.34 -18.77
C ILE A 286 8.66 14.41 -17.40
N LEU A 287 7.39 14.06 -17.32
CA LEU A 287 6.61 14.09 -16.09
C LEU A 287 7.18 13.13 -15.05
N LEU A 288 7.55 11.91 -15.44
CA LEU A 288 8.23 10.94 -14.59
C LEU A 288 9.54 11.52 -14.03
N GLY A 289 10.39 12.10 -14.91
CA GLY A 289 11.65 12.73 -14.49
C GLY A 289 11.44 13.90 -13.53
N VAL A 290 10.54 14.81 -13.85
CA VAL A 290 10.21 15.97 -13.01
C VAL A 290 9.64 15.52 -11.67
N SER A 291 8.78 14.51 -11.66
CA SER A 291 8.21 13.99 -10.41
C SER A 291 9.24 13.33 -9.49
N ILE A 292 10.28 12.71 -10.04
CA ILE A 292 11.42 12.20 -9.27
C ILE A 292 12.21 13.37 -8.67
N GLY A 293 12.51 14.40 -9.47
CA GLY A 293 13.18 15.61 -9.01
C GLY A 293 12.39 16.39 -7.94
N ALA A 294 11.07 16.30 -7.96
CA ALA A 294 10.21 16.92 -6.95
C ALA A 294 10.31 16.25 -5.56
N ILE A 295 10.72 14.98 -5.47
CA ILE A 295 10.80 14.27 -4.19
C ILE A 295 11.70 14.98 -3.18
N PRO A 296 12.99 15.27 -3.48
CA PRO A 296 13.86 15.92 -2.51
C PRO A 296 13.37 17.34 -2.17
N ILE A 297 12.78 18.07 -3.11
CA ILE A 297 12.26 19.41 -2.91
C ILE A 297 11.07 19.37 -1.93
N LEU A 298 10.10 18.49 -2.16
CA LEU A 298 8.94 18.33 -1.29
C LEU A 298 9.35 17.77 0.08
N ALA A 299 10.28 16.83 0.12
CA ALA A 299 10.79 16.29 1.38
C ALA A 299 11.49 17.38 2.20
N PHE A 300 12.34 18.21 1.57
CA PHE A 300 12.99 19.33 2.24
C PHE A 300 11.97 20.37 2.73
N ALA A 301 11.00 20.72 1.89
CA ALA A 301 9.94 21.66 2.26
C ALA A 301 9.13 21.15 3.47
N GLN A 302 8.66 19.89 3.42
CA GLN A 302 7.96 19.28 4.56
C GLN A 302 8.81 19.23 5.83
N HIS A 303 10.11 18.93 5.70
CA HIS A 303 11.03 18.89 6.84
C HIS A 303 11.21 20.25 7.49
N LYS A 304 11.28 21.33 6.70
CA LYS A 304 11.43 22.72 7.18
C LYS A 304 10.15 23.30 7.73
N ILE A 305 9.01 23.09 7.07
CA ILE A 305 7.72 23.67 7.46
C ILE A 305 7.17 22.98 8.71
N PHE A 306 7.31 21.66 8.79
CA PHE A 306 6.76 20.88 9.90
C PHE A 306 7.87 20.40 10.84
N SER A 307 8.32 21.28 11.74
CA SER A 307 9.36 20.99 12.74
C SER A 307 8.88 20.11 13.90
N ALA A 308 7.55 19.99 14.10
CA ALA A 308 6.98 19.20 15.20
C ALA A 308 7.43 17.73 15.14
N PRO A 309 7.83 17.13 16.28
CA PRO A 309 8.24 15.74 16.29
C PRO A 309 7.10 14.80 15.89
N PHE A 310 7.39 13.90 14.98
CA PHE A 310 6.49 12.77 14.68
C PHE A 310 6.51 11.84 15.90
N ARG A 311 5.35 11.34 16.32
CA ARG A 311 5.27 10.40 17.44
C ARG A 311 6.08 9.14 17.12
N PRO A 312 7.16 8.81 17.86
CA PRO A 312 7.99 7.65 17.55
C PRO A 312 7.20 6.34 17.73
N LEU A 313 7.56 5.31 16.97
CA LEU A 313 6.96 3.97 17.04
C LEU A 313 7.00 3.37 18.46
N SER A 314 8.02 3.72 19.25
CA SER A 314 8.19 3.24 20.63
C SER A 314 7.18 3.82 21.62
N THR A 315 6.73 5.07 21.43
CA THR A 315 5.77 5.72 22.34
C THR A 315 4.32 5.25 22.16
N VAL A 316 4.01 4.53 21.08
CA VAL A 316 2.67 3.96 20.85
C VAL A 316 2.42 2.79 21.81
N THR A 317 3.46 1.99 22.09
CA THR A 317 3.33 0.84 23.01
C THR A 317 3.30 1.30 24.47
N ASP A 318 4.04 2.37 24.81
CA ASP A 318 4.13 2.84 26.20
C ASP A 318 2.92 3.67 26.61
N SER A 319 2.31 4.45 25.70
CA SER A 319 1.10 5.23 26.01
C SER A 319 -0.16 4.35 26.12
N ASP A 320 -0.25 3.28 25.30
CA ASP A 320 -1.37 2.36 25.39
C ASP A 320 -1.25 1.45 26.64
N SER A 321 -0.02 1.11 27.05
CA SER A 321 0.23 0.41 28.32
C SER A 321 0.02 1.34 29.52
N ALA A 322 0.38 2.60 29.44
CA ALA A 322 0.17 3.57 30.52
C ALA A 322 -1.32 3.88 30.72
N SER A 323 -2.10 4.00 29.65
CA SER A 323 -3.55 4.20 29.75
C SER A 323 -4.27 2.97 30.33
N LEU A 324 -3.84 1.77 29.98
CA LEU A 324 -4.39 0.53 30.56
C LEU A 324 -4.00 0.34 32.01
N VAL A 325 -2.80 0.76 32.42
CA VAL A 325 -2.35 0.73 33.80
C VAL A 325 -3.10 1.78 34.63
N GLU A 326 -3.32 2.98 34.09
CA GLU A 326 -4.06 4.05 34.78
C GLU A 326 -5.54 3.68 34.94
N GLU A 327 -6.16 3.05 33.94
CA GLU A 327 -7.52 2.53 34.00
C GLU A 327 -7.62 1.35 35.00
N ALA A 328 -6.63 0.46 35.05
CA ALA A 328 -6.56 -0.64 36.01
C ALA A 328 -6.34 -0.16 37.44
N VAL A 329 -5.57 0.91 37.65
CA VAL A 329 -5.36 1.55 38.96
C VAL A 329 -6.63 2.26 39.43
N ALA A 330 -7.32 2.99 38.53
CA ALA A 330 -8.60 3.64 38.86
C ALA A 330 -9.68 2.64 39.25
N LEU A 331 -9.78 1.51 38.54
CA LEU A 331 -10.71 0.42 38.88
C LEU A 331 -10.38 -0.27 40.21
N ASN A 332 -9.11 -0.26 40.63
CA ASN A 332 -8.71 -0.86 41.90
C ASN A 332 -8.94 0.10 43.09
N ASP A 333 -8.79 1.42 42.87
CA ASP A 333 -9.07 2.42 43.88
C ASP A 333 -10.58 2.50 44.20
N ASP A 334 -11.46 2.38 43.20
CA ASP A 334 -12.91 2.32 43.43
C ASP A 334 -13.31 1.09 44.28
N LYS A 335 -12.67 -0.07 44.06
CA LYS A 335 -12.93 -1.25 44.87
C LYS A 335 -12.42 -1.14 46.31
N VAL A 336 -11.36 -0.36 46.54
CA VAL A 336 -10.80 -0.14 47.88
C VAL A 336 -11.68 0.84 48.65
N VAL A 337 -12.26 1.86 48.00
CA VAL A 337 -13.17 2.84 48.62
C VAL A 337 -14.49 2.19 48.99
N GLU A 338 -15.04 1.31 48.15
CA GLU A 338 -16.29 0.59 48.45
C GLU A 338 -16.13 -0.39 49.65
N LYS A 339 -14.96 -1.00 49.79
CA LYS A 339 -14.68 -1.89 50.92
C LYS A 339 -14.37 -1.17 52.22
N SER A 340 -14.00 0.15 52.16
CA SER A 340 -13.73 0.99 53.36
C SER A 340 -14.99 1.59 53.96
N ASN A 341 -16.08 1.71 53.21
CA ASN A 341 -17.34 2.29 53.70
C ASN A 341 -18.19 1.30 54.49
N ASP A 342 -17.97 0.00 54.37
CA ASP A 342 -18.77 -1.01 55.13
C ASP A 342 -18.30 -1.26 56.55
N THR A 343 -17.25 -0.57 57.03
CA THR A 343 -16.67 -0.82 58.36
C THR A 343 -16.75 0.37 59.32
N ARG A 344 -17.54 1.41 59.03
CA ARG A 344 -17.72 2.55 59.94
C ARG A 344 -19.18 2.76 60.34
N THR A 345 -19.65 1.84 61.20
CA THR A 345 -20.77 2.12 62.08
C THR A 345 -20.36 1.69 63.51
N ALA A 346 -20.26 2.66 64.37
CA ALA A 346 -20.13 2.65 65.84
C ALA A 346 -18.79 3.24 66.36
N THR A 347 -18.77 4.43 66.86
CA THR A 347 -18.96 4.82 68.26
C THR A 347 -18.61 6.32 68.45
N PRO A 348 -19.28 7.09 69.32
CA PRO A 348 -19.10 8.53 69.48
C PRO A 348 -18.12 8.86 70.63
N GLY A 349 -17.49 10.02 70.58
CA GLY A 349 -16.91 10.58 71.81
C GLY A 349 -15.66 11.40 71.66
N SER A 350 -15.79 12.66 72.08
CA SER A 350 -14.81 13.55 72.77
C SER A 350 -13.76 14.25 71.88
N GLU A 351 -14.03 15.55 71.70
CA GLU A 351 -13.36 16.68 72.40
C GLU A 351 -11.90 16.96 72.08
N SER A 352 -11.74 18.14 71.59
CA SER A 352 -10.90 19.25 72.06
C SER A 352 -9.62 19.61 71.32
N LEU A 353 -9.64 20.81 70.86
CA LEU A 353 -8.74 21.93 71.17
C LEU A 353 -7.34 22.00 70.47
N LEU A 354 -7.15 23.19 70.01
CA LEU A 354 -5.88 24.00 69.96
C LEU A 354 -5.02 23.85 68.66
N SER A 355 -5.06 24.86 67.89
CA SER A 355 -4.25 26.08 68.00
C SER A 355 -3.04 26.15 67.07
N SER A 356 -3.11 27.14 66.23
CA SER A 356 -2.05 28.11 65.92
C SER A 356 -0.92 27.80 64.97
N ARG A 357 -0.87 28.68 63.97
CA ARG A 357 0.27 29.54 63.56
C ARG A 357 1.48 28.94 62.90
N PHE A 358 1.77 29.47 61.79
CA PHE A 358 2.92 30.28 61.27
C PHE A 358 3.00 30.02 59.79
N SER A 359 2.80 30.94 58.85
CA SER A 359 3.55 32.14 58.47
C SER A 359 4.93 31.86 57.84
N SER A 360 5.05 32.37 56.62
CA SER A 360 6.21 32.92 55.91
C SER A 360 7.32 31.95 55.46
N SER A 361 7.60 31.83 54.23
CA SER A 361 8.45 32.66 53.37
C SER A 361 8.25 32.24 51.93
#